data_8e7a0fae4dbb8390c631885231abe486
#
_entry.id   8e7a0fae4dbb8390c631885231abe486
#
_cell.length_a   1.000
_cell.length_b   1.000
_cell.length_c   1.000
_cell.angle_alpha   90.00
_cell.angle_beta   90.00
_cell.angle_gamma   90.00
#
_symmetry.space_group_name_H-M   'P 1'
#
loop_
_entity.id
_entity.type
_entity.pdbx_description
1 polymer ?
#
loop_
_entity_poly.entity_id
_entity_poly.type
_entity_poly.pdbx_seq_one_letter_code
_entity_poly.pdbx_strand_id
1 'polypeptide(L)'
;ISHVITDQATFTFNYGLYYQTPVYQNVFLQTNKQEDPEELFESSTGATVGNASMSASRNESYSFSFNIQFNRYWAFTLGAYNKNMSGNLFTRQSRSGVYEYRVFSNGDYGSSRGIDFSLQNRGARINTMVQYTYSIAKANRAYDWASATGVYVDAPSQEYLMSYDRPHDFTLTVYTRLPYGINAGMTAFYESGPPYTPMIFDGRDPRPDTKNPNSERQPPYKNVNLLFTKAFKYGGVEVNLGLNIVNVFNLKNDLDIYTLTGVASDPGTYYTDTVGLPDEKHDKPSSYFDQPWRYNTPRQVNFYMRIDFK
;
A
#
# COMPACT_ATOMS: atom_id res chain seq x y z
N ILE A 1 4.87 18.55 22.28
CA ILE A 1 4.41 19.88 22.70
C ILE A 1 3.10 20.16 22.02
N SER A 2 2.09 20.54 22.77
CA SER A 2 0.81 21.05 22.25
C SER A 2 0.58 22.47 22.78
N HIS A 3 0.17 23.36 21.90
CA HIS A 3 -0.09 24.76 22.21
C HIS A 3 -1.46 25.18 21.72
N VAL A 4 -2.28 25.68 22.61
CA VAL A 4 -3.60 26.26 22.29
C VAL A 4 -3.34 27.68 21.78
N ILE A 5 -3.66 27.94 20.51
CA ILE A 5 -3.52 29.27 19.90
C ILE A 5 -4.74 30.12 20.22
N THR A 6 -5.91 29.51 20.11
CA THR A 6 -7.22 30.10 20.46
C THR A 6 -8.12 29.00 21.02
N ASP A 7 -9.30 29.36 21.55
CA ASP A 7 -10.31 28.37 21.98
C ASP A 7 -10.75 27.40 20.86
N GLN A 8 -10.46 27.74 19.61
CA GLN A 8 -10.85 26.98 18.42
C GLN A 8 -9.66 26.42 17.63
N ALA A 9 -8.42 26.75 18.01
CA ALA A 9 -7.24 26.37 17.24
C ALA A 9 -6.13 25.83 18.13
N THR A 10 -5.61 24.66 17.80
CA THR A 10 -4.52 24.00 18.50
C THR A 10 -3.43 23.62 17.52
N PHE A 11 -2.20 23.93 17.87
CA PHE A 11 -0.99 23.45 17.20
C PHE A 11 -0.34 22.36 18.05
N THR A 12 0.09 21.28 17.40
CA THR A 12 0.81 20.20 18.08
C THR A 12 2.09 19.89 17.29
N PHE A 13 3.21 19.80 18.00
CA PHE A 13 4.48 19.31 17.49
C PHE A 13 4.89 18.09 18.28
N ASN A 14 5.23 17.00 17.57
CA ASN A 14 5.80 15.80 18.17
C ASN A 14 7.15 15.50 17.54
N TYR A 15 8.10 15.19 18.41
CA TYR A 15 9.38 14.62 18.06
C TYR A 15 9.59 13.33 18.84
N GLY A 16 10.07 12.29 18.20
CA GLY A 16 10.31 11.02 18.86
C GLY A 16 11.42 10.22 18.21
N LEU A 17 12.19 9.54 19.04
CA LEU A 17 13.13 8.51 18.67
C LEU A 17 12.57 7.18 19.13
N TYR A 18 12.35 6.27 18.17
CA TYR A 18 11.80 4.96 18.43
C TYR A 18 12.85 3.91 18.05
N TYR A 19 12.96 2.88 18.88
CA TYR A 19 13.89 1.79 18.68
C TYR A 19 13.12 0.48 18.63
N GLN A 20 13.44 -0.36 17.64
CA GLN A 20 12.87 -1.70 17.50
C GLN A 20 13.99 -2.72 17.54
N THR A 21 13.95 -3.60 18.53
CA THR A 21 14.88 -4.72 18.65
C THR A 21 14.65 -5.74 17.53
N PRO A 22 15.71 -6.37 17.02
CA PRO A 22 15.58 -7.48 16.09
C PRO A 22 14.74 -8.62 16.69
N VAL A 23 14.00 -9.35 15.86
CA VAL A 23 13.33 -10.56 16.32
C VAL A 23 14.37 -11.67 16.61
N TYR A 24 14.10 -12.53 17.58
CA TYR A 24 15.04 -13.58 18.00
C TYR A 24 15.47 -14.50 16.88
N GLN A 25 14.61 -14.79 15.92
CA GLN A 25 14.96 -15.58 14.74
C GLN A 25 16.13 -14.95 13.96
N ASN A 26 16.15 -13.63 13.78
CA ASN A 26 17.22 -12.95 13.06
C ASN A 26 18.53 -12.90 13.85
N VAL A 27 18.44 -13.05 15.15
CA VAL A 27 19.61 -13.07 16.05
C VAL A 27 20.23 -14.47 16.17
N PHE A 28 19.38 -15.51 16.26
CA PHE A 28 19.84 -16.86 16.64
C PHE A 28 19.68 -17.92 15.55
N LEU A 29 19.18 -17.57 14.35
CA LEU A 29 19.01 -18.54 13.27
C LEU A 29 20.35 -19.22 12.93
N GLN A 30 20.45 -20.51 13.12
CA GLN A 30 21.60 -21.34 12.73
C GLN A 30 22.98 -20.81 13.16
N THR A 31 23.06 -20.04 14.24
CA THR A 31 24.35 -19.46 14.70
C THR A 31 25.35 -20.56 15.11
N ASN A 32 24.87 -21.73 15.55
CA ASN A 32 25.67 -22.89 15.85
C ASN A 32 26.32 -23.53 14.61
N LYS A 33 25.80 -23.27 13.42
CA LYS A 33 26.32 -23.82 12.15
C LYS A 33 27.28 -22.84 11.44
N GLN A 34 27.57 -21.71 12.02
CA GLN A 34 28.43 -20.68 11.43
C GLN A 34 29.89 -21.16 11.31
N GLU A 35 30.31 -22.09 12.17
CA GLU A 35 31.64 -22.70 12.15
C GLU A 35 31.74 -23.85 11.14
N ASP A 36 30.60 -24.38 10.68
CA ASP A 36 30.52 -25.43 9.66
C ASP A 36 29.69 -24.95 8.46
N PRO A 37 30.30 -24.26 7.50
CA PRO A 37 29.60 -23.68 6.34
C PRO A 37 29.02 -24.76 5.40
N GLU A 38 29.56 -25.96 5.36
CA GLU A 38 29.05 -27.07 4.54
C GLU A 38 27.67 -27.49 5.04
N GLU A 39 27.52 -27.66 6.36
CA GLU A 39 26.21 -27.97 6.96
C GLU A 39 25.17 -26.90 6.74
N LEU A 40 25.58 -25.62 6.60
CA LEU A 40 24.68 -24.54 6.25
C LEU A 40 24.09 -24.69 4.86
N PHE A 41 24.82 -25.16 3.87
CA PHE A 41 24.32 -25.39 2.52
C PHE A 41 23.23 -26.45 2.44
N GLU A 42 23.36 -27.50 3.28
CA GLU A 42 22.37 -28.57 3.37
C GLU A 42 21.12 -28.17 4.16
N SER A 43 21.10 -26.98 4.75
CA SER A 43 20.00 -26.48 5.56
C SER A 43 18.78 -26.14 4.72
N SER A 44 17.61 -26.55 5.17
CA SER A 44 16.30 -26.20 4.57
C SER A 44 15.99 -24.71 4.56
N THR A 45 16.68 -23.91 5.37
CA THR A 45 16.55 -22.44 5.44
C THR A 45 17.52 -21.69 4.52
N GLY A 46 18.28 -22.41 3.69
CA GLY A 46 19.11 -21.86 2.63
C GLY A 46 20.25 -20.96 3.12
N ALA A 47 21.28 -21.52 3.73
CA ALA A 47 22.55 -20.84 4.07
C ALA A 47 22.41 -19.40 4.66
N THR A 48 21.36 -19.15 5.46
CA THR A 48 21.15 -17.86 6.15
C THR A 48 21.40 -18.05 7.64
N VAL A 49 22.21 -17.17 8.22
CA VAL A 49 22.66 -17.23 9.62
C VAL A 49 22.20 -16.00 10.37
N GLY A 50 21.79 -16.20 11.62
CA GLY A 50 21.51 -15.12 12.56
C GLY A 50 22.77 -14.33 12.93
N ASN A 51 22.56 -13.17 13.53
CA ASN A 51 23.67 -12.34 14.00
C ASN A 51 23.38 -11.80 15.41
N ALA A 52 24.06 -12.33 16.39
CA ALA A 52 23.92 -11.92 17.80
C ALA A 52 24.41 -10.50 18.09
N SER A 53 25.17 -9.88 17.18
CA SER A 53 25.67 -8.50 17.32
C SER A 53 24.73 -7.45 16.71
N MET A 54 23.52 -7.83 16.28
CA MET A 54 22.56 -6.88 15.73
C MET A 54 22.11 -5.87 16.77
N SER A 55 22.05 -4.61 16.34
CA SER A 55 21.48 -3.51 17.13
C SER A 55 19.99 -3.28 16.81
N ALA A 56 19.33 -2.53 17.66
CA ALA A 56 17.97 -2.08 17.37
C ALA A 56 17.95 -1.12 16.16
N SER A 57 16.95 -1.26 15.30
CA SER A 57 16.67 -0.26 14.27
C SER A 57 16.13 1.03 14.92
N ARG A 58 16.42 2.18 14.33
CA ARG A 58 16.04 3.48 14.82
C ARG A 58 15.09 4.17 13.84
N ASN A 59 14.02 4.73 14.36
CA ASN A 59 13.12 5.60 13.64
C ASN A 59 13.07 6.97 14.32
N GLU A 60 13.48 8.00 13.60
CA GLU A 60 13.40 9.40 14.01
C GLU A 60 12.20 10.05 13.34
N SER A 61 11.25 10.53 14.12
CA SER A 61 9.97 11.03 13.64
C SER A 61 9.71 12.46 14.10
N TYR A 62 9.36 13.32 13.17
CA TYR A 62 8.86 14.68 13.39
C TYR A 62 7.42 14.74 12.86
N SER A 63 6.51 15.30 13.62
CA SER A 63 5.16 15.59 13.13
C SER A 63 4.62 16.89 13.66
N PHE A 64 3.91 17.59 12.80
CA PHE A 64 3.18 18.81 13.08
C PHE A 64 1.71 18.57 12.81
N SER A 65 0.83 19.10 13.63
CA SER A 65 -0.58 19.15 13.33
C SER A 65 -1.18 20.47 13.77
N PHE A 66 -2.04 20.98 12.92
CA PHE A 66 -2.81 22.19 13.15
C PHE A 66 -4.28 21.83 13.05
N ASN A 67 -5.01 21.97 14.15
CA ASN A 67 -6.42 21.64 14.24
C ASN A 67 -7.22 22.90 14.51
N ILE A 68 -8.25 23.15 13.69
CA ILE A 68 -9.15 24.28 13.84
C ILE A 68 -10.58 23.78 13.87
N GLN A 69 -11.35 24.23 14.83
CA GLN A 69 -12.80 24.10 14.84
C GLN A 69 -13.44 25.46 14.48
N PHE A 70 -13.83 25.66 13.24
CA PHE A 70 -14.41 26.93 12.80
C PHE A 70 -15.72 27.27 13.48
N ASN A 71 -16.53 26.25 13.78
CA ASN A 71 -17.78 26.36 14.52
C ASN A 71 -18.20 24.95 15.01
N ARG A 72 -19.36 24.83 15.63
CA ARG A 72 -19.89 23.56 16.16
C ARG A 72 -20.05 22.44 15.13
N TYR A 73 -19.98 22.74 13.83
CA TYR A 73 -20.21 21.78 12.76
C TYR A 73 -18.95 21.45 11.96
N TRP A 74 -18.03 22.40 11.83
CA TRP A 74 -16.88 22.29 10.94
C TRP A 74 -15.57 22.22 11.70
N ALA A 75 -14.82 21.20 11.41
CA ALA A 75 -13.46 21.03 11.91
C ALA A 75 -12.49 20.76 10.73
N PHE A 76 -11.28 21.27 10.87
CA PHE A 76 -10.21 21.16 9.90
C PHE A 76 -8.95 20.68 10.61
N THR A 77 -8.21 19.78 9.97
CA THR A 77 -6.89 19.35 10.42
C THR A 77 -5.92 19.39 9.26
N LEU A 78 -4.77 20.02 9.46
CA LEU A 78 -3.62 19.95 8.58
C LEU A 78 -2.46 19.35 9.36
N GLY A 79 -1.90 18.25 8.88
CA GLY A 79 -0.74 17.58 9.44
C GLY A 79 0.42 17.56 8.45
N ALA A 80 1.64 17.48 8.96
CA ALA A 80 2.81 17.15 8.18
C ALA A 80 3.75 16.27 9.02
N TYR A 81 4.41 15.32 8.38
CA TYR A 81 5.33 14.42 9.06
C TYR A 81 6.57 14.12 8.22
N ASN A 82 7.64 13.81 8.92
CA ASN A 82 8.85 13.23 8.34
C ASN A 82 9.38 12.15 9.28
N LYS A 83 9.68 10.98 8.72
CA LYS A 83 10.22 9.82 9.43
C LYS A 83 11.47 9.35 8.71
N ASN A 84 12.57 9.22 9.45
CA ASN A 84 13.83 8.69 8.95
C ASN A 84 14.13 7.39 9.69
N MET A 85 14.24 6.32 8.95
CA MET A 85 14.54 4.98 9.48
C MET A 85 15.97 4.62 9.15
N SER A 86 16.69 4.05 10.11
CA SER A 86 18.07 3.60 9.95
C SER A 86 18.33 2.33 10.74
N GLY A 87 19.34 1.57 10.29
CA GLY A 87 19.67 0.30 10.92
C GLY A 87 18.61 -0.78 10.69
N ASN A 88 17.83 -0.68 9.61
CA ASN A 88 16.87 -1.71 9.25
C ASN A 88 17.57 -3.03 8.94
N LEU A 89 16.84 -4.11 9.12
CA LEU A 89 17.30 -5.46 8.87
C LEU A 89 17.56 -5.70 7.38
N PHE A 90 18.72 -6.27 7.08
CA PHE A 90 19.02 -6.85 5.78
C PHE A 90 19.89 -8.10 5.91
N THR A 91 20.16 -8.80 4.81
CA THR A 91 21.11 -9.88 4.75
C THR A 91 22.35 -9.46 3.98
N ARG A 92 23.52 -9.64 4.57
CA ARG A 92 24.82 -9.42 3.94
C ARG A 92 25.39 -10.77 3.50
N GLN A 93 25.93 -10.83 2.28
CA GLN A 93 26.69 -11.98 1.83
C GLN A 93 28.00 -12.07 2.62
N SER A 94 28.33 -13.28 3.07
CA SER A 94 29.57 -13.60 3.74
C SER A 94 30.16 -14.85 3.11
N ARG A 95 31.46 -15.05 3.28
CA ARG A 95 32.18 -16.19 2.68
C ARG A 95 33.09 -16.84 3.70
N SER A 96 33.08 -18.17 3.72
CA SER A 96 34.03 -18.99 4.47
C SER A 96 34.62 -20.04 3.52
N GLY A 97 35.90 -19.90 3.17
CA GLY A 97 36.53 -20.72 2.15
C GLY A 97 35.85 -20.61 0.78
N VAL A 98 35.33 -21.71 0.28
CA VAL A 98 34.57 -21.80 -0.98
C VAL A 98 33.08 -21.60 -0.81
N TYR A 99 32.59 -21.63 0.42
CA TYR A 99 31.18 -21.55 0.75
C TYR A 99 30.72 -20.11 0.93
N GLU A 100 29.61 -19.73 0.29
CA GLU A 100 28.96 -18.43 0.44
C GLU A 100 27.67 -18.59 1.22
N TYR A 101 27.43 -17.73 2.21
CA TYR A 101 26.26 -17.74 3.05
C TYR A 101 25.81 -16.30 3.37
N ARG A 102 24.62 -16.16 3.91
CA ARG A 102 24.05 -14.86 4.26
C ARG A 102 24.03 -14.68 5.77
N VAL A 103 24.30 -13.49 6.23
CA VAL A 103 24.23 -13.11 7.63
C VAL A 103 23.29 -11.94 7.79
N PHE A 104 22.36 -12.04 8.74
CA PHE A 104 21.54 -10.89 9.09
C PHE A 104 22.39 -9.74 9.62
N SER A 105 22.06 -8.52 9.22
CA SER A 105 22.81 -7.32 9.57
C SER A 105 21.90 -6.10 9.66
N ASN A 106 22.37 -5.05 10.32
CA ASN A 106 21.77 -3.73 10.31
C ASN A 106 22.50 -2.83 9.31
N GLY A 107 21.79 -2.03 8.55
CA GLY A 107 22.45 -1.08 7.65
C GLY A 107 21.51 -0.42 6.68
N ASP A 108 20.32 -0.96 6.50
CA ASP A 108 19.33 -0.37 5.62
C ASP A 108 18.71 0.89 6.23
N TYR A 109 18.35 1.81 5.37
CA TYR A 109 17.71 3.06 5.72
C TYR A 109 16.52 3.33 4.80
N GLY A 110 15.64 4.19 5.27
CA GLY A 110 14.48 4.63 4.53
C GLY A 110 13.91 5.91 5.09
N SER A 111 13.05 6.53 4.31
CA SER A 111 12.38 7.77 4.68
C SER A 111 10.90 7.72 4.28
N SER A 112 10.05 8.35 5.09
CA SER A 112 8.65 8.57 4.76
C SER A 112 8.26 9.96 5.21
N ARG A 113 7.70 10.75 4.30
CA ARG A 113 7.25 12.11 4.57
C ARG A 113 5.93 12.39 3.87
N GLY A 114 5.11 13.22 4.49
CA GLY A 114 3.80 13.52 3.93
C GLY A 114 3.11 14.69 4.59
N ILE A 115 2.00 15.07 3.96
CA ILE A 115 1.06 16.09 4.42
C ILE A 115 -0.32 15.45 4.44
N ASP A 116 -1.04 15.60 5.56
CA ASP A 116 -2.38 15.11 5.77
C ASP A 116 -3.35 16.29 5.88
N PHE A 117 -4.42 16.24 5.14
CA PHE A 117 -5.52 17.20 5.18
C PHE A 117 -6.81 16.48 5.55
N SER A 118 -7.56 17.00 6.51
CA SER A 118 -8.89 16.51 6.85
C SER A 118 -9.86 17.68 7.07
N LEU A 119 -11.00 17.63 6.41
CA LEU A 119 -12.11 18.54 6.62
C LEU A 119 -13.35 17.75 6.99
N GLN A 120 -13.92 18.05 8.14
CA GLN A 120 -15.09 17.36 8.67
C GLN A 120 -16.25 18.34 8.89
N ASN A 121 -17.44 17.94 8.42
CA ASN A 121 -18.70 18.57 8.75
C ASN A 121 -19.61 17.59 9.49
N ARG A 122 -20.15 18.00 10.62
CA ARG A 122 -21.15 17.27 11.40
C ARG A 122 -22.44 18.07 11.50
N GLY A 123 -23.10 18.26 10.36
CA GLY A 123 -24.39 18.95 10.29
C GLY A 123 -25.57 18.07 10.70
N ALA A 124 -26.73 18.70 10.95
CA ALA A 124 -27.94 17.97 11.37
C ALA A 124 -28.50 17.03 10.28
N ARG A 125 -28.31 17.38 9.01
CA ARG A 125 -28.81 16.60 7.86
C ARG A 125 -27.70 15.96 7.06
N ILE A 126 -26.58 16.68 6.89
CA ILE A 126 -25.46 16.26 6.06
C ILE A 126 -24.22 16.17 6.94
N ASN A 127 -23.57 15.03 6.92
CA ASN A 127 -22.26 14.82 7.51
C ASN A 127 -21.27 14.54 6.37
N THR A 128 -20.18 15.28 6.31
CA THR A 128 -19.18 15.15 5.26
C THR A 128 -17.81 15.03 5.88
N MET A 129 -16.99 14.14 5.33
CA MET A 129 -15.58 14.00 5.67
C MET A 129 -14.77 13.95 4.39
N VAL A 130 -13.84 14.87 4.24
CA VAL A 130 -12.84 14.90 3.17
C VAL A 130 -11.50 14.61 3.81
N GLN A 131 -10.79 13.60 3.30
CA GLN A 131 -9.44 13.28 3.70
C GLN A 131 -8.56 13.25 2.46
N TYR A 132 -7.37 13.83 2.58
CA TYR A 132 -6.38 13.80 1.54
C TYR A 132 -5.00 13.68 2.16
N THR A 133 -4.24 12.72 1.69
CA THR A 133 -2.84 12.53 2.07
C THR A 133 -1.97 12.65 0.83
N TYR A 134 -0.92 13.45 0.95
CA TYR A 134 0.21 13.40 0.04
C TYR A 134 1.41 12.82 0.77
N SER A 135 1.97 11.71 0.28
CA SER A 135 3.10 11.06 0.94
C SER A 135 4.09 10.46 -0.04
N ILE A 136 5.34 10.38 0.37
CA ILE A 136 6.41 9.70 -0.36
C ILE A 136 7.15 8.79 0.61
N ALA A 137 7.28 7.52 0.26
CA ALA A 137 8.03 6.51 1.01
C ALA A 137 9.16 5.93 0.15
N LYS A 138 10.39 6.01 0.64
CA LYS A 138 11.60 5.53 -0.03
C LYS A 138 12.45 4.69 0.90
N ALA A 139 13.19 3.75 0.33
CA ALA A 139 14.24 3.01 1.04
C ALA A 139 15.30 2.53 0.05
N ASN A 140 16.50 2.25 0.56
CA ASN A 140 17.59 1.72 -0.27
C ASN A 140 17.34 0.28 -0.73
N ARG A 141 16.49 -0.49 -0.02
CA ARG A 141 16.06 -1.84 -0.40
C ARG A 141 14.58 -1.92 -0.75
N ALA A 142 14.07 -0.88 -1.41
CA ALA A 142 12.69 -0.88 -1.90
C ALA A 142 12.44 -1.87 -3.06
N TYR A 143 13.51 -2.43 -3.61
CA TYR A 143 13.49 -3.38 -4.71
C TYR A 143 14.26 -4.65 -4.38
N ASP A 144 13.69 -5.81 -4.64
CA ASP A 144 14.36 -7.11 -4.42
C ASP A 144 15.25 -7.46 -5.62
N TRP A 145 16.50 -7.03 -5.54
CA TRP A 145 17.52 -7.28 -6.56
C TRP A 145 17.83 -8.76 -6.77
N ALA A 146 17.79 -9.54 -5.70
CA ALA A 146 18.08 -10.96 -5.79
C ALA A 146 17.01 -11.72 -6.57
N SER A 147 15.74 -11.39 -6.34
CA SER A 147 14.62 -11.98 -7.07
C SER A 147 14.62 -11.57 -8.54
N ALA A 148 15.02 -10.33 -8.84
CA ALA A 148 14.99 -9.79 -10.19
C ALA A 148 16.16 -10.26 -11.08
N THR A 149 17.35 -10.48 -10.49
CA THR A 149 18.57 -10.78 -11.26
C THR A 149 19.07 -12.21 -11.07
N GLY A 150 18.56 -12.95 -10.09
CA GLY A 150 19.10 -14.26 -9.67
C GLY A 150 20.49 -14.17 -9.02
N VAL A 151 21.01 -12.97 -8.82
CA VAL A 151 22.33 -12.71 -8.22
C VAL A 151 22.15 -11.83 -7.00
N TYR A 152 22.78 -12.21 -5.89
CA TYR A 152 22.83 -11.38 -4.70
C TYR A 152 23.79 -10.21 -4.94
N VAL A 153 23.23 -9.02 -4.99
CA VAL A 153 23.98 -7.77 -5.09
C VAL A 153 23.81 -7.01 -3.80
N ASP A 154 24.85 -6.36 -3.32
CA ASP A 154 24.72 -5.43 -2.22
C ASP A 154 23.75 -4.31 -2.61
N ALA A 155 22.86 -3.93 -1.69
CA ALA A 155 21.90 -2.87 -1.97
C ALA A 155 22.65 -1.59 -2.34
N PRO A 156 22.18 -0.89 -3.39
CA PRO A 156 22.76 0.38 -3.75
C PRO A 156 22.58 1.39 -2.61
N SER A 157 23.49 2.35 -2.53
CA SER A 157 23.39 3.48 -1.56
C SER A 157 22.28 4.48 -1.92
N GLN A 158 21.52 4.24 -2.96
CA GLN A 158 20.45 5.11 -3.44
C GLN A 158 19.09 4.63 -2.93
N GLU A 159 18.23 5.57 -2.54
CA GLU A 159 16.84 5.29 -2.19
C GLU A 159 15.95 5.20 -3.42
N TYR A 160 15.07 4.20 -3.42
CA TYR A 160 14.01 4.01 -4.41
C TYR A 160 12.63 4.07 -3.73
N LEU A 161 11.60 4.31 -4.51
CA LEU A 161 10.22 4.28 -4.03
C LEU A 161 9.87 2.88 -3.48
N MET A 162 9.20 2.85 -2.35
CA MET A 162 8.67 1.60 -1.80
C MET A 162 7.53 1.08 -2.66
N SER A 163 7.43 -0.24 -2.83
CA SER A 163 6.40 -0.89 -3.67
C SER A 163 4.95 -0.55 -3.28
N TYR A 164 4.72 -0.05 -2.08
CA TYR A 164 3.42 0.39 -1.58
C TYR A 164 3.26 1.92 -1.57
N ASP A 165 4.24 2.68 -2.09
CA ASP A 165 4.18 4.13 -2.13
C ASP A 165 3.03 4.61 -3.02
N ARG A 166 2.13 5.40 -2.45
CA ARG A 166 1.00 6.02 -3.12
C ARG A 166 0.97 7.49 -2.78
N PRO A 167 1.50 8.37 -3.66
CA PRO A 167 1.65 9.78 -3.33
C PRO A 167 0.34 10.52 -3.06
N HIS A 168 -0.74 10.12 -3.69
CA HIS A 168 -2.04 10.76 -3.49
C HIS A 168 -3.06 9.73 -3.01
N ASP A 169 -3.64 9.98 -1.86
CA ASP A 169 -4.78 9.24 -1.30
C ASP A 169 -5.87 10.25 -0.95
N PHE A 170 -7.02 10.11 -1.58
CA PHE A 170 -8.18 10.96 -1.36
C PHE A 170 -9.41 10.12 -1.04
N THR A 171 -10.08 10.46 0.05
CA THR A 171 -11.35 9.88 0.44
C THR A 171 -12.38 10.98 0.73
N LEU A 172 -13.54 10.88 0.10
CA LEU A 172 -14.71 11.69 0.37
C LEU A 172 -15.82 10.79 0.90
N THR A 173 -16.32 11.08 2.09
CA THR A 173 -17.50 10.42 2.67
C THR A 173 -18.60 11.45 2.90
N VAL A 174 -19.80 11.15 2.45
CA VAL A 174 -20.98 11.96 2.66
C VAL A 174 -22.12 11.10 3.17
N TYR A 175 -22.70 11.47 4.30
CA TYR A 175 -23.93 10.87 4.81
C TYR A 175 -25.01 11.93 4.90
N THR A 176 -26.18 11.60 4.42
CA THR A 176 -27.34 12.50 4.45
C THR A 176 -28.62 11.76 4.79
N ARG A 177 -29.54 12.47 5.43
CA ARG A 177 -30.89 11.99 5.65
C ARG A 177 -31.81 12.57 4.58
N LEU A 178 -32.29 11.70 3.71
CA LEU A 178 -33.24 12.02 2.66
C LEU A 178 -34.68 12.07 3.20
N PRO A 179 -35.64 12.63 2.42
CA PRO A 179 -37.07 12.51 2.72
C PRO A 179 -37.51 11.05 2.95
N TYR A 180 -38.63 10.87 3.58
CA TYR A 180 -39.23 9.56 3.87
C TYR A 180 -38.39 8.65 4.82
N GLY A 181 -37.44 9.22 5.58
CA GLY A 181 -36.64 8.50 6.55
C GLY A 181 -35.56 7.59 5.93
N ILE A 182 -35.16 7.86 4.70
CA ILE A 182 -34.04 7.17 4.05
C ILE A 182 -32.72 7.82 4.47
N ASN A 183 -31.76 7.02 4.93
CA ASN A 183 -30.39 7.49 5.08
C ASN A 183 -29.61 7.08 3.84
N ALA A 184 -28.84 8.02 3.29
CA ALA A 184 -27.96 7.77 2.14
C ALA A 184 -26.51 8.06 2.53
N GLY A 185 -25.62 7.19 2.14
CA GLY A 185 -24.17 7.32 2.27
C GLY A 185 -23.50 7.22 0.90
N MET A 186 -22.47 8.00 0.70
CA MET A 186 -21.56 7.90 -0.45
C MET A 186 -20.13 7.92 0.07
N THR A 187 -19.30 7.03 -0.46
CA THR A 187 -17.86 7.11 -0.25
C THR A 187 -17.16 7.03 -1.60
N ALA A 188 -16.31 8.02 -1.89
CA ALA A 188 -15.50 8.07 -3.09
C ALA A 188 -14.02 7.98 -2.71
N PHE A 189 -13.26 7.18 -3.48
CA PHE A 189 -11.84 6.93 -3.29
C PHE A 189 -11.07 7.29 -4.56
N TYR A 190 -9.90 7.86 -4.36
CA TYR A 190 -8.86 8.00 -5.36
C TYR A 190 -7.53 7.74 -4.71
N GLU A 191 -6.79 6.74 -5.21
CA GLU A 191 -5.44 6.42 -4.76
C GLU A 191 -4.51 6.36 -5.96
N SER A 192 -3.34 7.00 -5.87
CA SER A 192 -2.29 6.83 -6.88
C SER A 192 -1.90 5.36 -7.00
N GLY A 193 -1.57 4.93 -8.20
CA GLY A 193 -1.02 3.60 -8.41
C GLY A 193 0.30 3.40 -7.65
N PRO A 194 0.55 2.21 -7.11
CA PRO A 194 1.84 1.87 -6.53
C PRO A 194 2.92 1.86 -7.62
N PRO A 195 4.18 2.09 -7.27
CA PRO A 195 5.26 2.01 -8.23
C PRO A 195 5.57 0.56 -8.60
N TYR A 196 6.13 0.37 -9.79
CA TYR A 196 6.64 -0.89 -10.25
C TYR A 196 7.93 -0.68 -11.06
N THR A 197 8.74 -1.73 -11.20
CA THR A 197 9.91 -1.73 -12.06
C THR A 197 9.47 -2.13 -13.46
N PRO A 198 9.61 -1.26 -14.47
CA PRO A 198 9.23 -1.60 -15.82
C PRO A 198 10.15 -2.68 -16.41
N MET A 199 9.61 -3.47 -17.33
CA MET A 199 10.40 -4.35 -18.16
C MET A 199 10.96 -3.56 -19.35
N ILE A 200 12.22 -3.80 -19.70
CA ILE A 200 12.84 -3.30 -20.91
C ILE A 200 13.02 -4.45 -21.90
N PHE A 201 12.83 -4.15 -23.18
CA PHE A 201 13.01 -5.08 -24.28
C PHE A 201 14.11 -4.55 -25.21
N ASP A 202 15.19 -5.28 -25.31
CA ASP A 202 16.36 -4.93 -26.13
C ASP A 202 16.54 -5.83 -27.37
N GLY A 203 15.46 -6.44 -27.83
CA GLY A 203 15.44 -7.38 -28.96
C GLY A 203 15.72 -8.84 -28.56
N ARG A 204 15.75 -9.11 -27.25
CA ARG A 204 15.85 -10.46 -26.65
C ARG A 204 14.64 -10.68 -25.75
N ASP A 205 14.82 -11.37 -24.63
CA ASP A 205 13.78 -11.54 -23.65
C ASP A 205 13.57 -10.27 -22.80
N PRO A 206 12.32 -9.93 -22.43
CA PRO A 206 12.03 -8.83 -21.52
C PRO A 206 12.71 -9.07 -20.17
N ARG A 207 13.34 -8.04 -19.66
CA ARG A 207 14.01 -8.08 -18.36
C ARG A 207 13.67 -6.84 -17.53
N PRO A 208 13.63 -6.94 -16.19
CA PRO A 208 13.41 -5.77 -15.34
C PRO A 208 14.47 -4.68 -15.58
N ASP A 209 14.04 -3.43 -15.62
CA ASP A 209 14.97 -2.29 -15.61
C ASP A 209 15.61 -2.11 -14.22
N THR A 210 16.65 -2.88 -13.98
CA THR A 210 17.38 -2.85 -12.70
C THR A 210 18.16 -1.55 -12.46
N LYS A 211 18.28 -0.69 -13.48
CA LYS A 211 18.88 0.65 -13.31
C LYS A 211 17.90 1.65 -12.71
N ASN A 212 16.61 1.47 -12.99
CA ASN A 212 15.54 2.34 -12.55
C ASN A 212 14.43 1.55 -11.84
N PRO A 213 14.71 0.90 -10.70
CA PRO A 213 13.70 0.13 -9.98
C PRO A 213 12.59 1.03 -9.45
N ASN A 214 11.35 0.54 -9.51
CA ASN A 214 10.15 1.24 -9.06
C ASN A 214 9.98 2.64 -9.69
N SER A 215 10.42 2.82 -10.94
CA SER A 215 10.41 4.12 -11.64
C SER A 215 9.07 4.48 -12.25
N GLU A 216 8.24 3.50 -12.57
CA GLU A 216 6.93 3.70 -13.19
C GLU A 216 5.82 3.43 -12.18
N ARG A 217 4.60 3.91 -12.48
CA ARG A 217 3.43 3.73 -11.62
C ARG A 217 2.29 3.05 -12.35
N GLN A 218 1.62 2.16 -11.64
CA GLN A 218 0.37 1.55 -12.08
C GLN A 218 -0.72 2.61 -12.23
N PRO A 219 -1.79 2.33 -12.99
CA PRO A 219 -2.96 3.18 -13.05
C PRO A 219 -3.56 3.42 -11.65
N PRO A 220 -4.15 4.61 -11.41
CA PRO A 220 -4.72 4.94 -10.12
C PRO A 220 -6.00 4.14 -9.86
N TYR A 221 -6.19 3.75 -8.59
CA TYR A 221 -7.44 3.18 -8.10
C TYR A 221 -8.49 4.26 -7.90
N LYS A 222 -9.70 4.03 -8.43
CA LYS A 222 -10.85 4.92 -8.30
C LYS A 222 -12.09 4.11 -7.98
N ASN A 223 -12.85 4.53 -6.98
CA ASN A 223 -14.08 3.84 -6.63
C ASN A 223 -15.11 4.80 -6.02
N VAL A 224 -16.39 4.53 -6.26
CA VAL A 224 -17.50 5.20 -5.59
C VAL A 224 -18.49 4.14 -5.12
N ASN A 225 -18.80 4.18 -3.83
CA ASN A 225 -19.74 3.29 -3.18
C ASN A 225 -20.95 4.08 -2.69
N LEU A 226 -22.13 3.49 -2.80
CA LEU A 226 -23.39 4.06 -2.30
C LEU A 226 -24.02 3.11 -1.30
N LEU A 227 -24.58 3.68 -0.24
CA LEU A 227 -25.32 2.99 0.79
C LEU A 227 -26.67 3.69 1.01
N PHE A 228 -27.76 2.94 0.94
CA PHE A 228 -29.08 3.41 1.31
C PHE A 228 -29.65 2.53 2.41
N THR A 229 -30.18 3.13 3.45
CA THR A 229 -30.83 2.39 4.54
C THR A 229 -32.15 3.02 4.94
N LYS A 230 -33.13 2.19 5.28
CA LYS A 230 -34.43 2.63 5.79
C LYS A 230 -34.93 1.71 6.87
N ALA A 231 -35.31 2.29 8.00
CA ALA A 231 -35.93 1.60 9.10
C ALA A 231 -37.44 1.72 9.07
N PHE A 232 -38.14 0.61 9.27
CA PHE A 232 -39.59 0.54 9.45
C PHE A 232 -39.88 0.03 10.85
N LYS A 233 -40.78 0.72 11.57
CA LYS A 233 -41.18 0.33 12.91
C LYS A 233 -42.65 -0.04 12.91
N TYR A 234 -42.95 -1.26 13.33
CA TYR A 234 -44.31 -1.76 13.44
C TYR A 234 -44.48 -2.57 14.73
N GLY A 235 -45.28 -2.09 15.62
CA GLY A 235 -45.45 -2.72 16.96
C GLY A 235 -44.11 -2.81 17.70
N GLY A 236 -43.78 -4.01 18.19
CA GLY A 236 -42.49 -4.29 18.85
C GLY A 236 -41.35 -4.74 17.91
N VAL A 237 -41.52 -4.56 16.58
CA VAL A 237 -40.57 -5.02 15.58
C VAL A 237 -39.99 -3.83 14.83
N GLU A 238 -38.67 -3.80 14.63
CA GLU A 238 -37.96 -2.84 13.79
C GLU A 238 -37.31 -3.60 12.62
N VAL A 239 -37.69 -3.26 11.37
CA VAL A 239 -37.13 -3.86 10.15
C VAL A 239 -36.23 -2.82 9.48
N ASN A 240 -34.95 -3.11 9.38
CA ASN A 240 -33.97 -2.29 8.70
C ASN A 240 -33.62 -2.89 7.34
N LEU A 241 -33.95 -2.19 6.26
CA LEU A 241 -33.59 -2.56 4.90
C LEU A 241 -32.37 -1.75 4.46
N GLY A 242 -31.44 -2.40 3.79
CA GLY A 242 -30.25 -1.76 3.25
C GLY A 242 -29.93 -2.20 1.82
N LEU A 243 -29.48 -1.25 1.04
CA LEU A 243 -28.93 -1.42 -0.30
C LEU A 243 -27.50 -0.85 -0.31
N ASN A 244 -26.52 -1.71 -0.55
CA ASN A 244 -25.12 -1.33 -0.69
C ASN A 244 -24.66 -1.60 -2.12
N ILE A 245 -24.23 -0.54 -2.80
CA ILE A 245 -23.71 -0.62 -4.17
C ILE A 245 -22.21 -0.29 -4.11
N VAL A 246 -21.38 -1.27 -4.33
CA VAL A 246 -19.93 -1.13 -4.42
C VAL A 246 -19.55 -0.91 -5.88
N ASN A 247 -18.64 0.01 -6.14
CA ASN A 247 -18.18 0.38 -7.47
C ASN A 247 -19.34 0.74 -8.42
N VAL A 248 -20.11 1.76 -8.06
CA VAL A 248 -21.35 2.15 -8.75
C VAL A 248 -21.16 2.42 -10.25
N PHE A 249 -19.98 2.92 -10.65
CA PHE A 249 -19.65 3.22 -12.05
C PHE A 249 -19.05 2.02 -12.79
N ASN A 250 -18.88 0.88 -12.12
CA ASN A 250 -18.23 -0.31 -12.67
C ASN A 250 -16.84 -0.02 -13.28
N LEU A 251 -16.03 0.79 -12.57
CA LEU A 251 -14.69 1.13 -13.02
C LEU A 251 -13.81 -0.10 -12.98
N LYS A 252 -13.05 -0.32 -14.04
CA LYS A 252 -11.97 -1.30 -14.08
C LYS A 252 -10.76 -0.69 -13.38
N ASN A 253 -10.36 -1.22 -12.24
CA ASN A 253 -9.17 -0.83 -11.51
C ASN A 253 -8.17 -1.98 -11.59
N ASP A 254 -6.99 -1.71 -12.07
CA ASP A 254 -5.94 -2.70 -12.26
C ASP A 254 -5.48 -3.26 -10.90
N LEU A 255 -5.38 -4.58 -10.80
CA LEU A 255 -4.90 -5.31 -9.63
C LEU A 255 -3.57 -5.99 -9.93
N ASP A 256 -3.47 -6.63 -11.10
CA ASP A 256 -2.28 -7.30 -11.60
C ASP A 256 -1.97 -6.76 -13.00
N ILE A 257 -0.83 -6.09 -13.14
CA ILE A 257 -0.42 -5.44 -14.38
C ILE A 257 0.61 -6.27 -15.14
N TYR A 258 0.72 -6.03 -16.44
CA TYR A 258 1.89 -6.43 -17.21
C TYR A 258 2.98 -5.38 -17.03
N THR A 259 4.13 -5.78 -16.50
CA THR A 259 5.23 -4.84 -16.19
C THR A 259 5.92 -4.27 -17.43
N LEU A 260 5.64 -4.82 -18.62
CA LEU A 260 6.12 -4.30 -19.90
C LEU A 260 5.34 -3.05 -20.35
N THR A 261 4.03 -3.00 -20.06
CA THR A 261 3.14 -1.92 -20.50
C THR A 261 2.59 -1.09 -19.33
N GLY A 262 2.64 -1.61 -18.12
CA GLY A 262 2.13 -0.95 -16.92
C GLY A 262 0.63 -1.02 -16.74
N VAL A 263 -0.10 -1.81 -17.53
CA VAL A 263 -1.56 -1.94 -17.47
C VAL A 263 -2.02 -3.41 -17.45
N ALA A 264 -3.21 -3.67 -16.95
CA ALA A 264 -3.77 -5.01 -16.84
C ALA A 264 -4.30 -5.57 -18.17
N SER A 265 -4.67 -4.69 -19.11
CA SER A 265 -5.34 -5.06 -20.37
C SER A 265 -4.41 -5.37 -21.52
N ASP A 266 -3.13 -4.95 -21.46
CA ASP A 266 -2.20 -5.02 -22.57
C ASP A 266 -0.85 -5.62 -22.13
N PRO A 267 -0.48 -6.82 -22.60
CA PRO A 267 0.78 -7.46 -22.27
C PRO A 267 1.96 -6.87 -23.04
N GLY A 268 1.72 -6.08 -24.11
CA GLY A 268 2.72 -5.59 -25.04
C GLY A 268 2.99 -6.54 -26.20
N THR A 269 3.57 -6.00 -27.28
CA THR A 269 3.80 -6.70 -28.55
C THR A 269 4.70 -7.93 -28.41
N TYR A 270 5.67 -7.90 -27.51
CA TYR A 270 6.53 -9.07 -27.26
C TYR A 270 5.70 -10.31 -26.91
N TYR A 271 4.74 -10.19 -26.01
CA TYR A 271 3.92 -11.34 -25.60
C TYR A 271 2.96 -11.77 -26.70
N THR A 272 2.36 -10.83 -27.42
CA THR A 272 1.46 -11.15 -28.52
C THR A 272 2.15 -11.81 -29.70
N ASP A 273 3.38 -11.44 -29.99
CA ASP A 273 4.14 -11.95 -31.13
C ASP A 273 4.90 -13.24 -30.82
N THR A 274 5.41 -13.37 -29.57
CA THR A 274 6.32 -14.48 -29.19
C THR A 274 5.56 -15.67 -28.60
N VAL A 275 4.55 -15.42 -27.78
CA VAL A 275 3.76 -16.51 -27.14
C VAL A 275 2.80 -17.16 -28.13
N GLY A 276 2.56 -16.50 -29.27
CA GLY A 276 1.56 -16.94 -30.24
C GLY A 276 0.16 -16.84 -29.64
N LEU A 277 -0.81 -16.43 -30.42
CA LEU A 277 -2.18 -16.48 -29.96
C LEU A 277 -2.64 -17.92 -29.99
N PRO A 278 -3.13 -18.47 -28.89
CA PRO A 278 -3.75 -19.78 -28.93
C PRO A 278 -5.03 -19.63 -29.74
N ASP A 279 -5.01 -20.28 -30.90
CA ASP A 279 -6.14 -20.56 -31.77
C ASP A 279 -7.06 -19.39 -32.18
N GLU A 280 -7.54 -19.53 -33.41
CA GLU A 280 -8.53 -18.72 -34.14
C GLU A 280 -9.87 -18.44 -33.41
N LYS A 281 -10.01 -18.87 -32.15
CA LYS A 281 -11.25 -18.71 -31.36
C LYS A 281 -11.38 -17.38 -30.63
N HIS A 282 -10.33 -16.58 -30.57
CA HIS A 282 -10.36 -15.26 -29.97
C HIS A 282 -10.37 -14.18 -31.03
N ASP A 283 -11.52 -13.55 -31.22
CA ASP A 283 -11.74 -12.50 -32.23
C ASP A 283 -10.76 -11.31 -32.13
N LYS A 284 -10.02 -11.20 -31.00
CA LYS A 284 -8.98 -10.17 -30.77
C LYS A 284 -7.88 -10.70 -29.89
N PRO A 285 -6.60 -10.51 -30.27
CA PRO A 285 -5.45 -10.84 -29.43
C PRO A 285 -5.54 -10.25 -28.01
N SER A 286 -6.03 -9.01 -27.89
CA SER A 286 -6.19 -8.31 -26.63
C SER A 286 -7.17 -9.00 -25.66
N SER A 287 -8.17 -9.75 -26.16
CA SER A 287 -9.15 -10.39 -25.28
C SER A 287 -8.59 -11.59 -24.50
N TYR A 288 -7.57 -12.25 -25.03
CA TYR A 288 -6.90 -13.36 -24.33
C TYR A 288 -6.11 -12.88 -23.11
N PHE A 289 -5.53 -11.70 -23.16
CA PHE A 289 -4.69 -11.13 -22.12
C PHE A 289 -5.47 -10.21 -21.16
N ASP A 290 -6.61 -9.63 -21.58
CA ASP A 290 -7.50 -8.81 -20.74
C ASP A 290 -8.42 -9.73 -19.88
N GLN A 291 -7.83 -10.28 -18.81
CA GLN A 291 -8.48 -11.28 -17.99
C GLN A 291 -9.17 -10.66 -16.75
N PRO A 292 -10.40 -11.12 -16.39
CA PRO A 292 -11.17 -10.54 -15.29
C PRO A 292 -10.45 -10.51 -13.94
N TRP A 293 -9.58 -11.47 -13.63
CA TRP A 293 -8.85 -11.56 -12.36
C TRP A 293 -7.73 -10.53 -12.23
N ARG A 294 -7.37 -9.85 -13.34
CA ARG A 294 -6.39 -8.75 -13.33
C ARG A 294 -6.97 -7.44 -12.82
N TYR A 295 -8.27 -7.40 -12.53
CA TYR A 295 -8.95 -6.22 -12.04
C TYR A 295 -9.51 -6.44 -10.65
N ASN A 296 -9.66 -5.34 -9.92
CA ASN A 296 -10.40 -5.32 -8.67
C ASN A 296 -11.88 -5.64 -8.92
N THR A 297 -12.59 -5.90 -7.84
CA THR A 297 -13.99 -6.28 -7.83
C THR A 297 -14.86 -5.36 -8.69
N PRO A 298 -15.65 -5.91 -9.64
CA PRO A 298 -16.60 -5.14 -10.43
C PRO A 298 -17.75 -4.62 -9.55
N ARG A 299 -18.69 -3.91 -10.16
CA ARG A 299 -19.87 -3.45 -9.44
C ARG A 299 -20.62 -4.58 -8.76
N GLN A 300 -20.89 -4.39 -7.47
CA GLN A 300 -21.71 -5.31 -6.67
C GLN A 300 -22.91 -4.56 -6.12
N VAL A 301 -24.06 -5.23 -6.12
CA VAL A 301 -25.30 -4.72 -5.53
C VAL A 301 -25.76 -5.70 -4.47
N ASN A 302 -25.70 -5.28 -3.22
CA ASN A 302 -26.01 -6.12 -2.08
C ASN A 302 -27.25 -5.58 -1.35
N PHE A 303 -28.27 -6.41 -1.19
CA PHE A 303 -29.43 -6.14 -0.35
C PHE A 303 -29.28 -6.86 0.97
N TYR A 304 -29.63 -6.18 2.07
CA TYR A 304 -29.72 -6.83 3.38
C TYR A 304 -30.94 -6.37 4.13
N MET A 305 -31.43 -7.25 4.99
CA MET A 305 -32.53 -7.01 5.92
C MET A 305 -32.11 -7.45 7.31
N ARG A 306 -32.35 -6.59 8.30
CA ARG A 306 -32.16 -6.90 9.72
C ARG A 306 -33.49 -6.67 10.44
N ILE A 307 -33.92 -7.65 11.24
CA ILE A 307 -35.14 -7.59 12.03
C ILE A 307 -34.73 -7.60 13.51
N ASP A 308 -35.12 -6.57 14.23
CA ASP A 308 -34.87 -6.43 15.65
C ASP A 308 -36.21 -6.51 16.38
N PHE A 309 -36.33 -7.40 17.33
CA PHE A 309 -37.49 -7.56 18.22
C PHE A 309 -37.21 -6.80 19.53
N LYS A 310 -38.17 -5.97 19.98
CA LYS A 310 -38.08 -5.20 21.22
C LYS A 310 -39.00 -5.78 22.28
#